data_d6817d6a0acf21817e5c6e80c35c0f80
#
_entry.id   d6817d6a0acf21817e5c6e80c35c0f80
#
_cell.length_a   1.000
_cell.length_b   1.000
_cell.length_c   1.000
_cell.angle_alpha   90.00
_cell.angle_beta   90.00
_cell.angle_gamma   90.00
#
_symmetry.space_group_name_H-M   'P 1'
#
loop_
_entity.id
_entity.type
_entity.pdbx_description
1 polymer ?
#
loop_
_entity_poly.entity_id
_entity_poly.type
_entity_poly.pdbx_seq_one_letter_code
_entity_poly.pdbx_strand_id
1 'polypeptide(L)'
;TEVYQFVPPVIPPVQISGAMPSTAVQQENMEQIVENQVQPAPQDQNPQQIPQPIAIEPVRRSQRAKRSAIPDYYETYLSEDVYDIGNISDPATFRQAVSSENSTKWIEAMEDELRSMSTNKVWDLVEIPDGVKLVGCKWVYKTKRDSKGKVERFKARLVAKGFTQKERIDYNETFSPVSTKDSFRVVMALVAHFDMELHQMDVKIAFLNGDLNETIFMAQPEDFAIKDKEYMGCKLKKSIYGLKQASRQWNLKFDEVIKKFGFKENDVDSCIYVKVKGGKLIILVLYVDDILLACNDKNMLHETKNFLSSHFDMKDLGVASYVLGIEIHRDRAQGVLGLSQKAYIEKMLKRYNLDKCNTSPVPLQKGDKLNGSQCPKNDFERSKMSNIPYASAVGSLMYAQVCTRPDLAFTAGVLSRYQSNPGWAHWVGVKKALRYCQGTKHYMLTYKRTDNLEVECYTDADFAGDEDDRKSTSGYIYTLARGAISWRSGKQGVTAASTMQAEFVSCYDATGQAVWLKNFIPALRLVDSISRPITMYCDNQSAVFFCANDKLSGASKHIDLKYRVVKDRNRDNTLKIQHISTKENIADPLTKGLPPILFQKHVLGMGLVGSLDQVLVQGH
;
A
#
# COMPACT_ATOMS: atom_id res chain seq x y z
N THR A 1 -46.57 13.03 -7.08
CA THR A 1 -45.52 13.52 -6.17
C THR A 1 -45.77 12.94 -4.80
N GLU A 2 -45.40 11.69 -4.60
CA GLU A 2 -45.42 11.03 -3.29
C GLU A 2 -43.99 10.97 -2.79
N VAL A 3 -43.79 11.57 -1.61
CA VAL A 3 -42.53 11.56 -0.87
C VAL A 3 -42.50 10.27 -0.05
N TYR A 4 -41.69 9.31 -0.45
CA TYR A 4 -41.45 8.13 0.38
C TYR A 4 -40.53 8.50 1.53
N GLN A 5 -41.09 8.55 2.74
CA GLN A 5 -40.33 8.57 3.99
C GLN A 5 -39.82 7.15 4.30
N PHE A 6 -38.52 7.00 4.35
CA PHE A 6 -37.85 5.76 4.77
C PHE A 6 -37.87 5.67 6.30
N VAL A 7 -38.58 4.68 6.83
CA VAL A 7 -38.53 4.29 8.24
C VAL A 7 -37.63 3.07 8.38
N PRO A 8 -36.54 3.14 9.13
CA PRO A 8 -35.67 1.97 9.32
C PRO A 8 -36.34 0.94 10.26
N PRO A 9 -36.19 -0.38 10.01
CA PRO A 9 -36.69 -1.42 10.89
C PRO A 9 -35.96 -1.40 12.23
N VAL A 10 -36.69 -1.46 13.32
CA VAL A 10 -36.19 -1.60 14.69
C VAL A 10 -35.75 -3.03 14.90
N ILE A 11 -34.48 -3.26 15.09
CA ILE A 11 -33.91 -4.55 15.49
C ILE A 11 -33.89 -4.59 17.03
N PRO A 12 -34.51 -5.59 17.69
CA PRO A 12 -34.46 -5.72 19.13
C PRO A 12 -33.06 -6.13 19.61
N PRO A 13 -32.63 -5.71 20.82
CA PRO A 13 -31.30 -6.04 21.33
C PRO A 13 -31.19 -7.54 21.64
N VAL A 14 -30.17 -8.18 21.11
CA VAL A 14 -29.76 -9.53 21.48
C VAL A 14 -29.10 -9.48 22.85
N GLN A 15 -29.73 -10.08 23.83
CA GLN A 15 -29.15 -10.33 25.17
C GLN A 15 -28.06 -11.40 25.03
N ILE A 16 -26.82 -11.04 25.29
CA ILE A 16 -25.73 -11.99 25.51
C ILE A 16 -25.68 -12.28 27.01
N SER A 17 -26.31 -13.39 27.42
CA SER A 17 -26.09 -14.02 28.72
C SER A 17 -25.28 -15.29 28.48
N GLY A 18 -24.16 -15.42 29.16
CA GLY A 18 -23.42 -16.68 29.17
C GLY A 18 -21.98 -16.53 29.64
N ALA A 19 -21.83 -16.60 30.96
CA ALA A 19 -20.54 -16.70 31.62
C ALA A 19 -19.76 -17.96 31.21
N MET A 20 -18.45 -17.85 31.09
CA MET A 20 -17.53 -18.99 31.03
C MET A 20 -17.50 -19.74 32.36
N PRO A 21 -17.47 -21.07 32.38
CA PRO A 21 -16.94 -21.83 33.49
C PRO A 21 -15.49 -22.22 33.23
N SER A 22 -14.63 -21.85 34.17
CA SER A 22 -13.33 -22.49 34.37
C SER A 22 -13.54 -23.90 34.87
N THR A 23 -12.89 -24.91 34.31
CA THR A 23 -12.76 -26.21 34.96
C THR A 23 -11.33 -26.69 34.89
N ALA A 24 -10.87 -26.99 36.09
CA ALA A 24 -9.60 -27.61 36.40
C ALA A 24 -9.59 -29.11 36.02
N VAL A 25 -8.39 -29.56 35.81
CA VAL A 25 -7.87 -30.91 35.72
C VAL A 25 -8.56 -31.89 36.66
N GLN A 26 -8.94 -33.05 36.13
CA GLN A 26 -8.87 -34.32 36.84
C GLN A 26 -8.44 -35.44 35.89
N GLN A 27 -7.32 -36.09 36.29
CA GLN A 27 -6.88 -37.39 35.82
C GLN A 27 -7.79 -38.44 36.42
N GLU A 28 -8.23 -39.41 35.63
CA GLU A 28 -8.54 -40.76 36.14
C GLU A 28 -8.18 -41.81 35.09
N ASN A 29 -7.52 -42.85 35.63
CA ASN A 29 -7.05 -44.07 35.01
C ASN A 29 -8.19 -44.93 34.47
N MET A 30 -7.95 -45.69 33.44
CA MET A 30 -8.37 -47.09 33.37
C MET A 30 -7.43 -47.91 32.49
N GLU A 31 -6.79 -48.89 33.17
CA GLU A 31 -6.12 -50.04 32.58
C GLU A 31 -7.15 -51.02 31.98
N GLN A 32 -6.78 -51.74 30.94
CA GLN A 32 -6.66 -53.19 30.90
C GLN A 32 -6.57 -53.75 29.47
N ILE A 33 -5.50 -54.47 29.24
CA ILE A 33 -5.25 -55.86 28.82
C ILE A 33 -5.37 -56.14 27.31
N VAL A 34 -4.26 -56.56 26.69
CA VAL A 34 -4.03 -57.90 26.13
C VAL A 34 -2.51 -58.16 25.98
N GLU A 35 -2.05 -59.20 26.64
CA GLU A 35 -0.74 -59.83 26.48
C GLU A 35 -0.56 -60.45 25.10
N ASN A 36 0.65 -60.39 24.56
CA ASN A 36 1.26 -61.57 23.92
C ASN A 36 2.80 -61.51 23.96
N GLN A 37 3.34 -62.69 24.23
CA GLN A 37 4.69 -63.09 24.63
C GLN A 37 5.73 -62.86 23.52
N VAL A 38 6.94 -62.45 23.89
CA VAL A 38 8.19 -62.77 23.18
C VAL A 38 9.31 -62.97 24.18
N GLN A 39 10.04 -64.09 24.02
CA GLN A 39 11.15 -64.57 24.84
C GLN A 39 12.44 -63.77 24.73
N PRO A 40 13.38 -63.89 25.71
CA PRO A 40 14.55 -63.00 25.82
C PRO A 40 15.79 -63.56 25.11
N ALA A 41 16.70 -62.71 24.69
CA ALA A 41 18.07 -62.99 24.32
C ALA A 41 19.04 -61.99 25.01
N PRO A 42 20.35 -62.29 25.12
CA PRO A 42 21.07 -62.26 26.40
C PRO A 42 21.79 -60.94 26.71
N GLN A 43 22.09 -60.79 27.98
CA GLN A 43 22.86 -59.69 28.59
C GLN A 43 24.31 -59.65 28.12
N ASP A 44 24.76 -58.40 27.74
CA ASP A 44 26.17 -58.06 27.85
C ASP A 44 26.30 -56.75 28.64
N GLN A 45 27.15 -56.80 29.66
CA GLN A 45 27.41 -55.74 30.63
C GLN A 45 28.43 -54.76 30.06
N ASN A 46 28.13 -53.46 30.06
CA ASN A 46 29.15 -52.46 30.28
C ASN A 46 28.54 -51.13 30.77
N PRO A 47 29.27 -50.35 31.59
CA PRO A 47 28.64 -49.36 32.47
C PRO A 47 28.28 -48.05 31.81
N GLN A 48 27.23 -47.47 32.33
CA GLN A 48 26.60 -46.21 31.95
C GLN A 48 27.60 -45.04 31.93
N GLN A 49 27.79 -44.45 30.76
CA GLN A 49 28.21 -43.05 30.61
C GLN A 49 26.97 -42.18 30.46
N ILE A 50 26.83 -41.22 31.38
CA ILE A 50 25.83 -40.15 31.35
C ILE A 50 26.03 -39.35 30.09
N PRO A 51 25.01 -39.09 29.24
CA PRO A 51 25.16 -38.20 28.08
C PRO A 51 25.41 -36.77 28.56
N GLN A 52 26.56 -36.21 28.19
CA GLN A 52 26.82 -34.78 28.32
C GLN A 52 25.88 -34.03 27.38
N PRO A 53 25.42 -32.81 27.75
CA PRO A 53 24.58 -32.01 26.87
C PRO A 53 25.33 -31.68 25.60
N ILE A 54 24.70 -31.96 24.45
CA ILE A 54 25.20 -31.59 23.11
C ILE A 54 25.39 -30.08 23.09
N ALA A 55 26.63 -29.64 23.03
CA ALA A 55 26.97 -28.24 22.81
C ALA A 55 26.41 -27.85 21.43
N ILE A 56 25.41 -26.97 21.42
CA ILE A 56 24.91 -26.33 20.20
C ILE A 56 26.05 -25.46 19.69
N GLU A 57 26.72 -25.89 18.63
CA GLU A 57 27.70 -25.06 17.94
C GLU A 57 27.04 -23.72 17.58
N PRO A 58 27.66 -22.57 17.90
CA PRO A 58 27.11 -21.28 17.52
C PRO A 58 27.10 -21.20 15.99
N VAL A 59 25.91 -21.01 15.44
CA VAL A 59 25.70 -20.74 14.01
C VAL A 59 26.73 -19.69 13.59
N ARG A 60 27.64 -20.01 12.66
CA ARG A 60 28.65 -19.10 12.10
C ARG A 60 27.97 -17.85 11.60
N ARG A 61 27.89 -16.81 12.42
CA ARG A 61 27.51 -15.46 11.98
C ARG A 61 28.61 -14.96 11.06
N SER A 62 28.23 -14.69 9.82
CA SER A 62 29.10 -14.04 8.85
C SER A 62 29.73 -12.79 9.47
N GLN A 63 31.06 -12.73 9.52
CA GLN A 63 31.82 -11.54 9.96
C GLN A 63 31.88 -10.44 8.89
N ARG A 64 31.11 -10.55 7.81
CA ARG A 64 30.95 -9.45 6.85
C ARG A 64 30.30 -8.28 7.57
N ALA A 65 31.00 -7.14 7.59
CA ALA A 65 30.41 -5.86 7.97
C ALA A 65 29.08 -5.72 7.21
N LYS A 66 27.98 -5.61 7.97
CA LYS A 66 26.66 -5.35 7.38
C LYS A 66 26.74 -3.98 6.72
N ARG A 67 26.96 -3.94 5.41
CA ARG A 67 26.63 -2.75 4.64
C ARG A 67 25.11 -2.64 4.66
N SER A 68 24.62 -1.49 5.11
CA SER A 68 23.21 -1.16 4.96
C SER A 68 22.83 -1.39 3.50
N ALA A 69 21.83 -2.21 3.23
CA ALA A 69 21.29 -2.36 1.88
C ALA A 69 20.59 -1.08 1.40
N ILE A 70 20.39 -0.14 2.29
CA ILE A 70 19.81 1.17 2.06
C ILE A 70 20.97 2.16 2.05
N PRO A 71 21.24 2.86 0.94
CA PRO A 71 22.23 3.94 0.89
C PRO A 71 21.94 5.02 1.92
N ASP A 72 22.97 5.67 2.48
CA ASP A 72 22.84 6.71 3.52
C ASP A 72 21.99 7.91 3.08
N TYR A 73 21.75 8.06 1.77
CA TYR A 73 20.87 9.08 1.18
C TYR A 73 19.43 8.57 0.93
N TYR A 74 19.14 7.31 1.25
CA TYR A 74 17.80 6.74 1.11
C TYR A 74 16.99 7.05 2.37
N GLU A 75 16.16 8.06 2.28
CA GLU A 75 15.23 8.42 3.34
C GLU A 75 13.91 7.69 3.13
N THR A 76 13.57 6.79 4.04
CA THR A 76 12.25 6.16 4.14
C THR A 76 11.26 7.16 4.73
N TYR A 77 10.85 8.14 3.96
CA TYR A 77 9.79 9.05 4.36
C TYR A 77 8.50 8.71 3.64
N LEU A 78 7.46 8.48 4.44
CA LEU A 78 6.06 8.47 4.04
C LEU A 78 5.53 9.90 3.85
N SER A 79 6.32 10.82 3.33
CA SER A 79 5.88 12.19 3.06
C SER A 79 5.62 12.37 1.57
N GLU A 80 4.85 13.40 1.22
CA GLU A 80 4.53 13.80 -0.16
C GLU A 80 5.74 13.83 -1.10
N ASP A 81 6.95 14.00 -0.54
CA ASP A 81 8.19 14.10 -1.27
C ASP A 81 8.71 12.75 -1.81
N VAL A 82 8.16 11.61 -1.38
CA VAL A 82 8.53 10.27 -1.88
C VAL A 82 8.24 10.13 -3.39
N TYR A 83 7.27 10.85 -3.90
CA TYR A 83 6.86 10.82 -5.30
C TYR A 83 7.48 11.94 -6.14
N ASP A 84 8.10 12.92 -5.50
CA ASP A 84 8.91 13.89 -6.19
C ASP A 84 10.29 13.27 -6.45
N ILE A 85 10.50 12.82 -7.67
CA ILE A 85 11.79 12.37 -8.18
C ILE A 85 12.74 13.54 -8.01
N GLY A 86 13.45 13.58 -6.86
CA GLY A 86 14.19 14.74 -6.36
C GLY A 86 15.03 15.40 -7.46
N ASN A 87 15.00 16.72 -7.48
CA ASN A 87 15.90 17.49 -8.33
C ASN A 87 17.33 17.30 -7.81
N ILE A 88 18.23 16.88 -8.67
CA ILE A 88 19.68 16.74 -8.41
C ILE A 88 20.31 18.06 -7.90
N SER A 89 19.56 19.17 -7.97
CA SER A 89 20.02 20.53 -7.66
C SER A 89 19.74 21.01 -6.23
N ASP A 90 18.94 20.31 -5.42
CA ASP A 90 18.67 20.74 -4.05
C ASP A 90 19.88 20.46 -3.14
N PRO A 91 20.22 21.38 -2.19
CA PRO A 91 21.35 21.17 -1.29
C PRO A 91 21.18 19.92 -0.42
N ALA A 92 22.21 19.13 -0.25
CA ALA A 92 22.20 17.97 0.63
C ALA A 92 22.67 18.29 2.07
N THR A 93 23.39 19.40 2.25
CA THR A 93 23.94 19.82 3.54
C THR A 93 23.71 21.32 3.79
N PHE A 94 23.76 21.72 5.07
CA PHE A 94 23.67 23.13 5.45
C PHE A 94 24.73 23.98 4.71
N ARG A 95 26.00 23.54 4.68
CA ARG A 95 27.07 24.26 3.98
C ARG A 95 26.76 24.48 2.49
N GLN A 96 26.21 23.47 1.81
CA GLN A 96 25.80 23.63 0.41
C GLN A 96 24.65 24.65 0.25
N ALA A 97 23.70 24.65 1.18
CA ALA A 97 22.59 25.59 1.14
C ALA A 97 23.06 27.03 1.27
N VAL A 98 23.91 27.33 2.27
CA VAL A 98 24.38 28.70 2.56
C VAL A 98 25.48 29.17 1.58
N SER A 99 26.16 28.26 0.87
CA SER A 99 27.12 28.62 -0.19
C SER A 99 26.50 28.67 -1.60
N SER A 100 25.21 28.38 -1.73
CA SER A 100 24.50 28.40 -3.03
C SER A 100 24.09 29.83 -3.44
N GLU A 101 23.82 30.03 -4.72
CA GLU A 101 23.24 31.29 -5.24
C GLU A 101 21.91 31.68 -4.57
N ASN A 102 21.19 30.72 -4.00
CA ASN A 102 19.92 30.93 -3.30
C ASN A 102 20.08 30.90 -1.77
N SER A 103 21.27 31.16 -1.24
CA SER A 103 21.58 31.06 0.21
C SER A 103 20.57 31.82 1.08
N THR A 104 20.27 33.06 0.75
CA THR A 104 19.29 33.90 1.50
C THR A 104 17.92 33.22 1.61
N LYS A 105 17.41 32.65 0.50
CA LYS A 105 16.11 31.97 0.46
C LYS A 105 16.10 30.67 1.27
N TRP A 106 17.23 29.98 1.33
CA TRP A 106 17.39 28.78 2.17
C TRP A 106 17.44 29.14 3.65
N ILE A 107 18.13 30.24 4.02
CA ILE A 107 18.18 30.74 5.39
C ILE A 107 16.78 31.16 5.83
N GLU A 108 16.07 31.96 5.04
CA GLU A 108 14.67 32.33 5.30
C GLU A 108 13.78 31.09 5.51
N ALA A 109 13.93 30.06 4.68
CA ALA A 109 13.15 28.83 4.81
C ALA A 109 13.46 28.04 6.10
N MET A 110 14.72 28.05 6.56
CA MET A 110 15.11 27.44 7.85
C MET A 110 14.59 28.25 9.05
N GLU A 111 14.65 29.57 9.00
CA GLU A 111 14.10 30.45 10.03
C GLU A 111 12.58 30.31 10.13
N ASP A 112 11.87 30.17 9.01
CA ASP A 112 10.41 29.92 9.00
C ASP A 112 10.07 28.59 9.69
N GLU A 113 10.86 27.53 9.44
CA GLU A 113 10.67 26.23 10.11
C GLU A 113 10.91 26.35 11.62
N LEU A 114 12.00 27.00 12.05
CA LEU A 114 12.30 27.21 13.49
C LEU A 114 11.24 28.09 14.17
N ARG A 115 10.72 29.12 13.48
CA ARG A 115 9.63 29.96 13.97
C ARG A 115 8.36 29.13 14.16
N SER A 116 8.05 28.26 13.22
CA SER A 116 6.93 27.31 13.31
C SER A 116 7.09 26.37 14.51
N MET A 117 8.28 25.82 14.73
CA MET A 117 8.56 24.95 15.89
C MET A 117 8.44 25.69 17.21
N SER A 118 8.90 26.94 17.29
CA SER A 118 8.76 27.79 18.47
C SER A 118 7.29 28.10 18.77
N THR A 119 6.52 28.51 17.75
CA THR A 119 5.09 28.80 17.89
C THR A 119 4.30 27.58 18.38
N ASN A 120 4.66 26.39 17.91
CA ASN A 120 4.04 25.13 18.31
C ASN A 120 4.61 24.56 19.62
N LYS A 121 5.60 25.22 20.24
CA LYS A 121 6.24 24.79 21.49
C LYS A 121 6.75 23.36 21.42
N VAL A 122 7.47 23.03 20.33
CA VAL A 122 7.92 21.66 20.02
C VAL A 122 8.90 21.13 21.05
N TRP A 123 9.77 21.99 21.62
CA TRP A 123 10.74 21.64 22.65
C TRP A 123 10.98 22.76 23.65
N ASP A 124 11.57 22.39 24.79
CA ASP A 124 12.24 23.33 25.73
C ASP A 124 13.74 23.12 25.64
N LEU A 125 14.53 24.20 25.73
CA LEU A 125 15.98 24.13 25.87
C LEU A 125 16.32 23.85 27.33
N VAL A 126 17.00 22.74 27.60
CA VAL A 126 17.32 22.29 28.95
C VAL A 126 18.77 21.81 29.05
N GLU A 127 19.32 21.82 30.27
CA GLU A 127 20.57 21.13 30.53
C GLU A 127 20.41 19.63 30.32
N ILE A 128 21.42 19.00 29.71
CA ILE A 128 21.36 17.59 29.36
C ILE A 128 21.69 16.79 30.63
N PRO A 129 20.81 15.87 31.08
CA PRO A 129 21.13 15.01 32.23
C PRO A 129 22.32 14.10 31.91
N ASP A 130 23.13 13.77 32.92
CA ASP A 130 24.29 12.91 32.77
C ASP A 130 23.91 11.55 32.19
N GLY A 131 24.74 11.09 31.23
CA GLY A 131 24.55 9.78 30.58
C GLY A 131 23.47 9.73 29.49
N VAL A 132 22.74 10.83 29.24
CA VAL A 132 21.73 10.88 28.18
C VAL A 132 22.36 11.07 26.82
N LYS A 133 21.99 10.20 25.87
CA LYS A 133 22.40 10.33 24.47
C LYS A 133 21.41 11.20 23.69
N LEU A 134 21.93 12.26 23.08
CA LEU A 134 21.12 13.12 22.20
C LEU A 134 20.82 12.45 20.87
N VAL A 135 19.58 12.58 20.41
CA VAL A 135 19.20 12.33 19.04
C VAL A 135 19.69 13.50 18.18
N GLY A 136 20.54 13.22 17.18
CA GLY A 136 20.97 14.27 16.25
C GLY A 136 19.85 14.74 15.35
N CYS A 137 20.03 15.88 14.71
CA CYS A 137 19.11 16.38 13.67
C CYS A 137 19.88 16.77 12.41
N LYS A 138 19.15 17.04 11.34
CA LYS A 138 19.70 17.54 10.06
C LYS A 138 18.65 18.39 9.34
N TRP A 139 19.12 19.25 8.46
CA TRP A 139 18.27 19.96 7.54
C TRP A 139 17.99 19.14 6.27
N VAL A 140 16.76 19.22 5.76
CA VAL A 140 16.36 18.66 4.48
C VAL A 140 15.75 19.79 3.63
N TYR A 141 16.29 19.98 2.44
CA TYR A 141 15.98 21.08 1.55
C TYR A 141 15.15 20.62 0.37
N LYS A 142 14.14 21.41 -0.02
CA LYS A 142 13.30 21.11 -1.16
C LYS A 142 12.87 22.35 -1.90
N THR A 143 13.15 22.40 -3.20
CA THR A 143 12.63 23.42 -4.10
C THR A 143 11.27 23.00 -4.62
N LYS A 144 10.21 23.70 -4.22
CA LYS A 144 8.86 23.52 -4.79
C LYS A 144 8.74 24.27 -6.10
N ARG A 145 8.15 23.63 -7.12
CA ARG A 145 7.98 24.19 -8.46
C ARG A 145 6.51 24.09 -8.87
N ASP A 146 6.05 25.07 -9.62
CA ASP A 146 4.70 25.08 -10.21
C ASP A 146 4.58 24.04 -11.37
N SER A 147 3.38 23.92 -11.92
CA SER A 147 3.09 23.01 -13.04
C SER A 147 3.91 23.31 -14.30
N LYS A 148 4.45 24.52 -14.43
CA LYS A 148 5.31 24.97 -15.54
C LYS A 148 6.80 24.74 -15.26
N GLY A 149 7.15 24.21 -14.07
CA GLY A 149 8.53 23.96 -13.65
C GLY A 149 9.26 25.19 -13.09
N LYS A 150 8.57 26.34 -12.93
CA LYS A 150 9.13 27.54 -12.31
C LYS A 150 9.21 27.35 -10.80
N VAL A 151 10.28 27.83 -10.16
CA VAL A 151 10.44 27.79 -8.71
C VAL A 151 9.35 28.65 -8.06
N GLU A 152 8.52 28.01 -7.24
CA GLU A 152 7.46 28.64 -6.47
C GLU A 152 7.97 29.02 -5.07
N ARG A 153 8.64 28.08 -4.38
CA ARG A 153 9.10 28.28 -3.00
C ARG A 153 10.27 27.35 -2.66
N PHE A 154 11.16 27.84 -1.79
CA PHE A 154 12.17 27.04 -1.10
C PHE A 154 11.58 26.56 0.23
N LYS A 155 11.80 25.33 0.59
CA LYS A 155 11.32 24.73 1.84
C LYS A 155 12.47 24.01 2.53
N ALA A 156 12.70 24.31 3.79
CA ALA A 156 13.62 23.56 4.66
C ALA A 156 12.81 22.86 5.75
N ARG A 157 13.20 21.66 6.13
CA ARG A 157 12.63 20.92 7.25
C ARG A 157 13.73 20.49 8.20
N LEU A 158 13.52 20.68 9.50
CA LEU A 158 14.39 20.10 10.51
C LEU A 158 13.94 18.66 10.80
N VAL A 159 14.86 17.72 10.66
CA VAL A 159 14.56 16.28 10.69
C VAL A 159 15.46 15.62 11.73
N ALA A 160 14.88 14.90 12.69
CA ALA A 160 15.63 14.10 13.66
C ALA A 160 16.27 12.88 12.98
N LYS A 161 17.46 12.51 13.44
CA LYS A 161 18.15 11.29 13.00
C LYS A 161 17.60 10.07 13.74
N GLY A 162 16.32 9.74 13.49
CA GLY A 162 15.59 8.67 14.18
C GLY A 162 16.20 7.28 14.08
N PHE A 163 17.08 7.03 13.10
CA PHE A 163 17.84 5.79 13.01
C PHE A 163 18.78 5.56 14.21
N THR A 164 19.11 6.62 14.97
CA THR A 164 19.91 6.52 16.19
C THR A 164 19.09 6.20 17.44
N GLN A 165 17.76 6.27 17.36
CA GLN A 165 16.85 5.97 18.49
C GLN A 165 16.91 4.50 18.87
N LYS A 166 16.82 4.23 20.17
CA LYS A 166 16.82 2.89 20.75
C LYS A 166 15.41 2.52 21.20
N GLU A 167 14.98 1.30 20.84
CA GLU A 167 13.73 0.71 21.29
C GLU A 167 13.71 0.60 22.82
N ARG A 168 12.55 0.82 23.43
CA ARG A 168 12.28 0.83 24.88
C ARG A 168 12.97 1.93 25.68
N ILE A 169 13.71 2.83 25.04
CA ILE A 169 14.33 4.01 25.65
C ILE A 169 13.73 5.26 24.98
N ASP A 170 13.93 5.41 23.68
CA ASP A 170 13.50 6.59 22.92
C ASP A 170 12.12 6.39 22.27
N TYR A 171 11.64 5.16 22.15
CA TYR A 171 10.32 4.81 21.64
C TYR A 171 9.90 3.40 22.07
N ASN A 172 8.60 3.20 22.25
CA ASN A 172 8.01 1.89 22.55
C ASN A 172 7.35 1.29 21.31
N GLU A 173 6.55 2.06 20.63
CA GLU A 173 5.82 1.62 19.44
C GLU A 173 5.88 2.66 18.33
N THR A 174 6.02 2.19 17.09
CA THR A 174 6.19 3.05 15.91
C THR A 174 5.15 2.81 14.83
N PHE A 175 4.37 1.72 14.91
CA PHE A 175 3.37 1.41 13.91
C PHE A 175 2.33 2.52 13.82
N SER A 176 2.11 3.03 12.61
CA SER A 176 1.07 3.99 12.27
C SER A 176 0.31 3.45 11.07
N PRO A 177 -1.02 3.41 11.10
CA PRO A 177 -1.79 3.05 9.94
C PRO A 177 -1.61 4.10 8.84
N VAL A 178 -1.70 3.64 7.59
CA VAL A 178 -1.77 4.49 6.39
C VAL A 178 -2.84 3.90 5.50
N SER A 179 -3.73 4.73 4.97
CA SER A 179 -4.81 4.28 4.09
C SER A 179 -4.26 3.58 2.85
N THR A 180 -4.89 2.48 2.47
CA THR A 180 -4.49 1.71 1.30
C THR A 180 -4.93 2.39 0.00
N LYS A 181 -4.23 2.11 -1.11
CA LYS A 181 -4.68 2.60 -2.42
C LYS A 181 -6.02 1.96 -2.83
N ASP A 182 -6.31 0.77 -2.33
CA ASP A 182 -7.59 0.08 -2.56
C ASP A 182 -8.74 0.84 -1.89
N SER A 183 -8.59 1.26 -0.62
CA SER A 183 -9.56 2.12 0.08
C SER A 183 -9.82 3.42 -0.67
N PHE A 184 -8.75 4.07 -1.11
CA PHE A 184 -8.85 5.30 -1.91
C PHE A 184 -9.66 5.06 -3.19
N ARG A 185 -9.38 3.99 -3.95
CA ARG A 185 -10.09 3.70 -5.20
C ARG A 185 -11.56 3.32 -4.97
N VAL A 186 -11.86 2.59 -3.90
CA VAL A 186 -13.26 2.31 -3.51
C VAL A 186 -14.00 3.64 -3.25
N VAL A 187 -13.40 4.56 -2.48
CA VAL A 187 -14.01 5.86 -2.22
C VAL A 187 -14.21 6.65 -3.52
N MET A 188 -13.24 6.63 -4.47
CA MET A 188 -13.39 7.30 -5.77
C MET A 188 -14.51 6.69 -6.61
N ALA A 189 -14.68 5.36 -6.60
CA ALA A 189 -15.79 4.67 -7.27
C ALA A 189 -17.16 5.10 -6.67
N LEU A 190 -17.25 5.22 -5.35
CA LEU A 190 -18.45 5.70 -4.65
C LEU A 190 -18.74 7.18 -4.95
N VAL A 191 -17.70 8.02 -4.99
CA VAL A 191 -17.82 9.44 -5.38
C VAL A 191 -18.39 9.58 -6.79
N ALA A 192 -17.93 8.76 -7.74
CA ALA A 192 -18.46 8.76 -9.11
C ALA A 192 -19.92 8.28 -9.16
N HIS A 193 -20.23 7.18 -8.48
CA HIS A 193 -21.54 6.55 -8.50
C HIS A 193 -22.62 7.41 -7.83
N PHE A 194 -22.34 7.95 -6.63
CA PHE A 194 -23.30 8.75 -5.85
C PHE A 194 -23.20 10.27 -6.12
N ASP A 195 -22.37 10.68 -7.06
CA ASP A 195 -22.10 12.09 -7.40
C ASP A 195 -21.78 12.96 -6.18
N MET A 196 -20.95 12.44 -5.25
CA MET A 196 -20.59 13.14 -4.02
C MET A 196 -19.67 14.35 -4.29
N GLU A 197 -19.76 15.37 -3.44
CA GLU A 197 -18.72 16.39 -3.38
C GLU A 197 -17.41 15.75 -2.91
N LEU A 198 -16.29 16.14 -3.54
CA LEU A 198 -14.97 15.64 -3.19
C LEU A 198 -14.02 16.82 -3.00
N HIS A 199 -13.60 17.05 -1.76
CA HIS A 199 -12.72 18.15 -1.38
C HIS A 199 -11.46 17.65 -0.72
N GLN A 200 -10.41 18.48 -0.76
CA GLN A 200 -9.12 18.19 -0.15
C GLN A 200 -8.74 19.29 0.84
N MET A 201 -8.17 18.88 1.96
CA MET A 201 -7.50 19.74 2.92
C MET A 201 -6.09 19.21 3.19
N ASP A 202 -5.15 20.11 3.46
CA ASP A 202 -3.76 19.80 3.75
C ASP A 202 -3.41 20.30 5.16
N VAL A 203 -2.86 19.41 6.00
CA VAL A 203 -2.44 19.75 7.35
C VAL A 203 -1.02 20.29 7.30
N LYS A 204 -0.84 21.55 7.65
CA LYS A 204 0.49 22.09 7.81
C LYS A 204 1.16 21.42 9.02
N ILE A 205 2.40 20.96 8.85
CA ILE A 205 3.21 20.41 9.95
C ILE A 205 2.53 19.30 10.77
N ALA A 206 1.86 18.33 10.12
CA ALA A 206 1.09 17.27 10.76
C ALA A 206 1.81 16.59 11.93
N PHE A 207 3.08 16.21 11.78
CA PHE A 207 3.84 15.54 12.84
C PHE A 207 4.07 16.40 14.09
N LEU A 208 4.15 17.73 13.96
CA LEU A 208 4.32 18.63 15.10
C LEU A 208 3.03 18.76 15.96
N ASN A 209 1.90 18.20 15.52
CA ASN A 209 0.68 18.12 16.33
C ASN A 209 0.69 16.93 17.30
N GLY A 210 1.51 15.90 17.04
CA GLY A 210 1.57 14.70 17.87
C GLY A 210 2.31 14.95 19.18
N ASP A 211 1.68 14.65 20.31
CA ASP A 211 2.28 14.76 21.63
C ASP A 211 3.22 13.56 21.87
N LEU A 212 4.36 13.77 22.55
CA LEU A 212 5.30 12.72 22.92
C LEU A 212 5.07 12.28 24.36
N ASN A 213 4.98 10.96 24.55
CA ASN A 213 4.91 10.35 25.89
C ASN A 213 6.31 10.02 26.43
N GLU A 214 7.28 9.81 25.54
CA GLU A 214 8.65 9.48 25.89
C GLU A 214 9.49 10.75 26.06
N THR A 215 10.46 10.69 26.96
CA THR A 215 11.42 11.78 27.15
C THR A 215 12.54 11.67 26.14
N ILE A 216 12.54 12.54 25.14
CA ILE A 216 13.56 12.59 24.08
C ILE A 216 14.32 13.89 24.14
N PHE A 217 15.65 13.78 24.15
CA PHE A 217 16.54 14.92 24.03
C PHE A 217 17.20 14.93 22.65
N MET A 218 17.10 16.06 21.96
CA MET A 218 17.67 16.26 20.64
C MET A 218 18.77 17.31 20.68
N ALA A 219 19.78 17.15 19.84
CA ALA A 219 20.80 18.18 19.66
C ALA A 219 20.18 19.46 19.07
N GLN A 220 20.69 20.63 19.45
CA GLN A 220 20.30 21.87 18.79
C GLN A 220 20.62 21.81 17.28
N PRO A 221 19.81 22.47 16.43
CA PRO A 221 20.06 22.49 14.98
C PRO A 221 21.42 23.09 14.64
N GLU A 222 22.11 22.48 13.68
CA GLU A 222 23.42 22.94 13.18
C GLU A 222 23.34 24.42 12.77
N ASP A 223 24.25 25.25 13.26
CA ASP A 223 24.39 26.69 13.06
C ASP A 223 23.21 27.56 13.56
N PHE A 224 22.27 26.97 14.29
CA PHE A 224 21.19 27.69 14.99
C PHE A 224 21.24 27.41 16.52
N ALA A 225 22.35 26.92 17.04
CA ALA A 225 22.55 26.78 18.48
C ALA A 225 22.53 28.16 19.13
N ILE A 226 21.84 28.26 20.28
CA ILE A 226 21.74 29.53 21.02
C ILE A 226 23.10 29.84 21.62
N LYS A 227 23.63 31.04 21.34
CA LYS A 227 24.91 31.52 21.83
C LYS A 227 24.97 31.42 23.35
N ASP A 228 26.09 30.97 23.88
CA ASP A 228 26.35 30.72 25.31
C ASP A 228 25.49 29.61 25.95
N LYS A 229 24.76 28.82 25.13
CA LYS A 229 23.93 27.67 25.53
C LYS A 229 24.12 26.43 24.65
N GLU A 230 25.26 26.33 23.98
CA GLU A 230 25.58 25.23 23.06
C GLU A 230 25.65 23.87 23.76
N TYR A 231 25.88 23.85 25.08
CA TYR A 231 25.88 22.68 25.96
C TYR A 231 24.49 22.15 26.28
N MET A 232 23.42 22.94 26.02
CA MET A 232 22.04 22.55 26.28
C MET A 232 21.46 21.73 25.13
N GLY A 233 20.46 20.90 25.45
CA GLY A 233 19.72 20.09 24.48
C GLY A 233 18.23 20.48 24.39
N CYS A 234 17.61 20.15 23.28
CA CYS A 234 16.18 20.32 23.08
C CYS A 234 15.41 19.13 23.68
N LYS A 235 14.72 19.32 24.80
CA LYS A 235 13.76 18.32 25.32
C LYS A 235 12.48 18.42 24.52
N LEU A 236 12.21 17.40 23.71
CA LEU A 236 11.03 17.38 22.83
C LEU A 236 9.75 17.20 23.66
N LYS A 237 8.74 18.01 23.37
CA LYS A 237 7.36 17.89 23.88
C LYS A 237 6.44 17.30 22.83
N LYS A 238 6.71 17.60 21.57
CA LYS A 238 5.96 17.13 20.42
C LYS A 238 6.85 16.35 19.47
N SER A 239 6.26 15.48 18.67
CA SER A 239 6.99 14.75 17.67
C SER A 239 7.45 15.67 16.54
N ILE A 240 8.58 15.33 15.92
CA ILE A 240 9.13 16.03 14.76
C ILE A 240 9.40 15.03 13.62
N TYR A 241 9.59 15.57 12.42
CA TYR A 241 10.01 14.77 11.27
C TYR A 241 11.25 13.95 11.62
N GLY A 242 11.26 12.69 11.23
CA GLY A 242 12.38 11.77 11.41
C GLY A 242 12.37 10.92 12.67
N LEU A 243 11.59 11.25 13.70
CA LEU A 243 11.37 10.34 14.82
C LEU A 243 10.56 9.12 14.36
N LYS A 244 10.93 7.96 14.86
CA LYS A 244 10.28 6.69 14.49
C LYS A 244 8.79 6.65 14.85
N GLN A 245 8.37 7.28 15.95
CA GLN A 245 6.99 7.34 16.41
C GLN A 245 6.18 8.54 15.87
N ALA A 246 6.76 9.43 15.06
CA ALA A 246 6.10 10.67 14.65
C ALA A 246 4.77 10.44 13.93
N SER A 247 4.73 9.52 12.97
CA SER A 247 3.49 9.18 12.24
C SER A 247 2.41 8.63 13.18
N ARG A 248 2.80 7.78 14.14
CA ARG A 248 1.88 7.21 15.12
C ARG A 248 1.28 8.30 16.03
N GLN A 249 2.12 9.20 16.57
CA GLN A 249 1.65 10.26 17.45
C GLN A 249 0.69 11.22 16.73
N TRP A 250 0.96 11.52 15.47
CA TRP A 250 0.05 12.28 14.62
C TRP A 250 -1.29 11.55 14.43
N ASN A 251 -1.25 10.28 14.05
CA ASN A 251 -2.46 9.47 13.84
C ASN A 251 -3.33 9.41 15.11
N LEU A 252 -2.73 9.15 16.28
CA LEU A 252 -3.44 9.13 17.56
C LEU A 252 -4.09 10.47 17.89
N LYS A 253 -3.38 11.58 17.64
CA LYS A 253 -3.91 12.93 17.86
C LYS A 253 -5.08 13.24 16.94
N PHE A 254 -4.95 12.88 15.66
CA PHE A 254 -6.02 13.07 14.69
C PHE A 254 -7.26 12.22 15.04
N ASP A 255 -7.05 10.96 15.38
CA ASP A 255 -8.11 10.03 15.76
C ASP A 255 -8.92 10.55 16.97
N GLU A 256 -8.22 11.00 18.03
CA GLU A 256 -8.84 11.59 19.19
C GLU A 256 -9.75 12.79 18.82
N VAL A 257 -9.26 13.68 17.98
CA VAL A 257 -9.97 14.91 17.60
C VAL A 257 -11.17 14.58 16.73
N ILE A 258 -11.00 13.75 15.71
CA ILE A 258 -12.06 13.51 14.73
C ILE A 258 -13.22 12.68 15.33
N LYS A 259 -12.92 11.75 16.25
CA LYS A 259 -13.92 10.98 16.99
C LYS A 259 -14.79 11.88 17.90
N LYS A 260 -14.24 12.94 18.49
CA LYS A 260 -15.00 13.94 19.27
C LYS A 260 -16.03 14.68 18.41
N PHE A 261 -15.78 14.83 17.11
CA PHE A 261 -16.74 15.42 16.17
C PHE A 261 -17.82 14.44 15.69
N GLY A 262 -17.79 13.19 16.17
CA GLY A 262 -18.80 12.16 15.88
C GLY A 262 -18.50 11.31 14.65
N PHE A 263 -17.27 11.32 14.15
CA PHE A 263 -16.83 10.33 13.18
C PHE A 263 -16.59 8.98 13.85
N LYS A 264 -16.81 7.92 13.08
CA LYS A 264 -16.45 6.55 13.44
C LYS A 264 -15.37 6.06 12.50
N GLU A 265 -14.34 5.48 13.05
CA GLU A 265 -13.28 4.79 12.34
C GLU A 265 -13.84 3.57 11.61
N ASN A 266 -13.30 3.24 10.46
CA ASN A 266 -13.60 2.00 9.76
C ASN A 266 -12.81 0.84 10.39
N ASP A 267 -13.49 -0.27 10.65
CA ASP A 267 -12.91 -1.42 11.36
C ASP A 267 -11.75 -2.12 10.60
N VAL A 268 -11.60 -1.83 9.30
CA VAL A 268 -10.64 -2.50 8.40
C VAL A 268 -9.51 -1.58 7.93
N ASP A 269 -9.79 -0.29 7.78
CA ASP A 269 -8.79 0.74 7.44
C ASP A 269 -8.94 1.92 8.40
N SER A 270 -8.08 1.97 9.41
CA SER A 270 -8.08 2.96 10.49
C SER A 270 -7.85 4.41 10.04
N CYS A 271 -7.52 4.63 8.77
CA CYS A 271 -7.38 5.97 8.19
C CYS A 271 -8.65 6.44 7.46
N ILE A 272 -9.70 5.62 7.49
CA ILE A 272 -11.02 5.97 6.92
C ILE A 272 -12.00 6.22 8.05
N TYR A 273 -12.63 7.38 8.03
CA TYR A 273 -13.61 7.79 9.04
C TYR A 273 -14.94 8.12 8.35
N VAL A 274 -16.04 7.75 8.99
CA VAL A 274 -17.39 7.97 8.46
C VAL A 274 -18.26 8.65 9.50
N LYS A 275 -19.02 9.67 9.07
CA LYS A 275 -20.05 10.32 9.89
C LYS A 275 -21.36 10.34 9.13
N VAL A 276 -22.41 9.86 9.79
CA VAL A 276 -23.78 9.84 9.25
C VAL A 276 -24.70 10.61 10.19
N LYS A 277 -25.50 11.51 9.64
CA LYS A 277 -26.47 12.29 10.41
C LYS A 277 -27.67 12.66 9.52
N GLY A 278 -28.87 12.14 9.82
CA GLY A 278 -30.10 12.50 9.12
C GLY A 278 -30.07 12.23 7.61
N GLY A 279 -29.58 11.06 7.17
CA GLY A 279 -29.45 10.70 5.76
C GLY A 279 -28.28 11.36 5.03
N LYS A 280 -27.56 12.28 5.68
CA LYS A 280 -26.34 12.89 5.17
C LYS A 280 -25.14 12.06 5.61
N LEU A 281 -24.14 11.96 4.73
CA LEU A 281 -22.96 11.15 4.96
C LEU A 281 -21.72 11.87 4.47
N ILE A 282 -20.65 11.77 5.26
CA ILE A 282 -19.32 12.19 4.89
C ILE A 282 -18.31 11.09 5.20
N ILE A 283 -17.46 10.79 4.22
CA ILE A 283 -16.30 9.90 4.34
C ILE A 283 -15.06 10.78 4.38
N LEU A 284 -14.21 10.58 5.36
CA LEU A 284 -12.93 11.22 5.49
C LEU A 284 -11.84 10.17 5.29
N VAL A 285 -10.88 10.45 4.41
CA VAL A 285 -9.69 9.65 4.17
C VAL A 285 -8.49 10.44 4.66
N LEU A 286 -7.80 9.92 5.67
CA LEU A 286 -6.55 10.48 6.18
C LEU A 286 -5.36 9.81 5.48
N TYR A 287 -4.54 10.59 4.82
CA TYR A 287 -3.29 10.11 4.25
C TYR A 287 -2.12 11.00 4.68
N VAL A 288 -1.62 10.76 5.89
CA VAL A 288 -0.59 11.57 6.56
C VAL A 288 -1.05 13.03 6.69
N ASP A 289 -0.58 13.94 5.84
CA ASP A 289 -0.89 15.37 5.82
C ASP A 289 -2.15 15.68 4.98
N ASP A 290 -2.44 14.84 3.99
CA ASP A 290 -3.58 14.98 3.07
C ASP A 290 -4.87 14.42 3.67
N ILE A 291 -5.94 15.21 3.63
CA ILE A 291 -7.28 14.79 4.02
C ILE A 291 -8.21 14.93 2.83
N LEU A 292 -8.86 13.83 2.43
CA LEU A 292 -9.93 13.83 1.47
C LEU A 292 -11.28 13.76 2.17
N LEU A 293 -12.23 14.57 1.71
CA LEU A 293 -13.59 14.63 2.21
C LEU A 293 -14.55 14.34 1.06
N ALA A 294 -15.21 13.18 1.10
CA ALA A 294 -16.27 12.80 0.17
C ALA A 294 -17.63 12.92 0.87
N CYS A 295 -18.52 13.79 0.40
CA CYS A 295 -19.76 14.12 1.11
C CYS A 295 -20.94 14.29 0.14
N ASN A 296 -22.14 13.85 0.55
CA ASN A 296 -23.39 14.06 -0.18
C ASN A 296 -24.12 15.34 0.23
N ASP A 297 -23.62 16.10 1.21
CA ASP A 297 -24.23 17.34 1.70
C ASP A 297 -23.20 18.46 1.90
N LYS A 298 -23.40 19.61 1.26
CA LYS A 298 -22.47 20.74 1.29
C LYS A 298 -22.35 21.39 2.67
N ASN A 299 -23.44 21.41 3.46
CA ASN A 299 -23.41 22.02 4.80
C ASN A 299 -22.58 21.15 5.74
N MET A 300 -22.78 19.81 5.73
CA MET A 300 -21.97 18.88 6.50
C MET A 300 -20.49 18.95 6.12
N LEU A 301 -20.20 19.10 4.84
CA LEU A 301 -18.83 19.29 4.33
C LEU A 301 -18.21 20.57 4.92
N HIS A 302 -18.94 21.70 4.90
CA HIS A 302 -18.48 22.98 5.41
C HIS A 302 -18.27 22.94 6.95
N GLU A 303 -19.22 22.37 7.68
CA GLU A 303 -19.09 22.16 9.13
C GLU A 303 -17.84 21.34 9.47
N THR A 304 -17.58 20.27 8.70
CA THR A 304 -16.40 19.41 8.90
C THR A 304 -15.10 20.18 8.64
N LYS A 305 -15.02 20.96 7.55
CA LYS A 305 -13.86 21.79 7.24
C LYS A 305 -13.58 22.83 8.34
N ASN A 306 -14.62 23.51 8.82
CA ASN A 306 -14.50 24.49 9.90
C ASN A 306 -14.02 23.83 11.20
N PHE A 307 -14.56 22.66 11.54
CA PHE A 307 -14.13 21.90 12.70
C PHE A 307 -12.65 21.52 12.62
N LEU A 308 -12.21 20.96 11.50
CA LEU A 308 -10.81 20.58 11.28
C LEU A 308 -9.89 21.82 11.38
N SER A 309 -10.25 22.92 10.73
CA SER A 309 -9.47 24.17 10.75
C SER A 309 -9.43 24.86 12.13
N SER A 310 -10.38 24.56 13.02
CA SER A 310 -10.35 25.08 14.40
C SER A 310 -9.40 24.28 15.32
N HIS A 311 -9.03 23.06 14.94
CA HIS A 311 -8.18 22.18 15.74
C HIS A 311 -6.76 22.03 15.20
N PHE A 312 -6.58 22.20 13.89
CA PHE A 312 -5.30 22.05 13.21
C PHE A 312 -5.04 23.25 12.28
N ASP A 313 -3.78 23.64 12.12
CA ASP A 313 -3.42 24.62 11.08
C ASP A 313 -3.50 23.94 9.71
N MET A 314 -4.53 24.29 8.95
CA MET A 314 -4.88 23.62 7.70
C MET A 314 -4.96 24.60 6.53
N LYS A 315 -4.73 24.05 5.34
CA LYS A 315 -5.03 24.70 4.09
C LYS A 315 -6.21 23.99 3.42
N ASP A 316 -7.30 24.72 3.19
CA ASP A 316 -8.40 24.23 2.34
C ASP A 316 -7.98 24.34 0.86
N LEU A 317 -7.87 23.22 0.17
CA LEU A 317 -7.51 23.15 -1.25
C LEU A 317 -8.75 23.16 -2.16
N GLY A 318 -9.97 23.17 -1.59
CA GLY A 318 -11.21 23.17 -2.35
C GLY A 318 -11.53 21.81 -2.95
N VAL A 319 -12.07 21.81 -4.18
CA VAL A 319 -12.38 20.59 -4.93
C VAL A 319 -11.09 19.83 -5.23
N ALA A 320 -11.06 18.53 -4.90
CA ALA A 320 -9.89 17.69 -5.08
C ALA A 320 -9.64 17.47 -6.59
N SER A 321 -8.51 17.94 -7.07
CA SER A 321 -8.06 17.75 -8.45
C SER A 321 -6.73 17.01 -8.57
N TYR A 322 -5.96 16.95 -7.47
CA TYR A 322 -4.65 16.31 -7.44
C TYR A 322 -4.34 15.81 -6.04
N VAL A 323 -4.25 14.50 -5.86
CA VAL A 323 -4.02 13.85 -4.56
C VAL A 323 -3.03 12.72 -4.71
N LEU A 324 -2.02 12.65 -3.85
CA LEU A 324 -1.03 11.55 -3.83
C LEU A 324 -0.35 11.33 -5.19
N GLY A 325 -0.05 12.39 -5.93
CA GLY A 325 0.56 12.25 -7.25
C GLY A 325 -0.41 11.77 -8.36
N ILE A 326 -1.71 11.72 -8.07
CA ILE A 326 -2.78 11.29 -8.98
C ILE A 326 -3.66 12.49 -9.31
N GLU A 327 -3.82 12.77 -10.59
CA GLU A 327 -4.77 13.77 -11.09
C GLU A 327 -6.19 13.18 -11.09
N ILE A 328 -7.17 13.95 -10.63
CA ILE A 328 -8.58 13.57 -10.59
C ILE A 328 -9.32 14.39 -11.64
N HIS A 329 -9.80 13.72 -12.67
CA HIS A 329 -10.66 14.28 -13.71
C HIS A 329 -12.10 13.90 -13.44
N ARG A 330 -13.03 14.83 -13.54
CA ARG A 330 -14.42 14.55 -13.24
C ARG A 330 -15.35 15.19 -14.27
N ASP A 331 -16.21 14.38 -14.87
CA ASP A 331 -17.37 14.83 -15.63
C ASP A 331 -18.65 14.42 -14.87
N ARG A 332 -19.23 15.38 -14.15
CA ARG A 332 -20.43 15.14 -13.36
C ARG A 332 -21.67 14.93 -14.21
N ALA A 333 -21.74 15.56 -15.38
CA ALA A 333 -22.88 15.42 -16.29
C ALA A 333 -22.97 13.98 -16.82
N GLN A 334 -21.81 13.37 -17.10
CA GLN A 334 -21.71 11.99 -17.56
C GLN A 334 -21.58 10.98 -16.42
N GLY A 335 -21.46 11.44 -15.17
CA GLY A 335 -21.25 10.58 -14.00
C GLY A 335 -19.95 9.79 -14.04
N VAL A 336 -18.87 10.39 -14.58
CA VAL A 336 -17.55 9.76 -14.75
C VAL A 336 -16.49 10.47 -13.92
N LEU A 337 -15.62 9.67 -13.29
CA LEU A 337 -14.41 10.12 -12.60
C LEU A 337 -13.22 9.32 -13.13
N GLY A 338 -12.13 10.02 -13.50
CA GLY A 338 -10.89 9.43 -14.00
C GLY A 338 -9.70 9.76 -13.11
N LEU A 339 -8.86 8.76 -12.83
CA LEU A 339 -7.62 8.89 -12.09
C LEU A 339 -6.43 8.79 -13.06
N SER A 340 -5.63 9.84 -13.18
CA SER A 340 -4.50 9.92 -14.11
C SER A 340 -3.18 10.11 -13.38
N GLN A 341 -2.14 9.47 -13.88
CA GLN A 341 -0.75 9.69 -13.46
C GLN A 341 0.10 10.29 -14.61
N LYS A 342 -0.51 11.03 -15.53
CA LYS A 342 0.18 11.55 -16.71
C LYS A 342 1.45 12.33 -16.35
N ALA A 343 1.37 13.27 -15.43
CA ALA A 343 2.52 14.08 -15.00
C ALA A 343 3.64 13.22 -14.40
N TYR A 344 3.30 12.22 -13.58
CA TYR A 344 4.26 11.27 -13.03
C TYR A 344 4.96 10.45 -14.12
N ILE A 345 4.19 9.88 -15.06
CA ILE A 345 4.72 9.06 -16.16
C ILE A 345 5.62 9.90 -17.05
N GLU A 346 5.27 11.15 -17.36
CA GLU A 346 6.12 12.06 -18.14
C GLU A 346 7.45 12.37 -17.45
N LYS A 347 7.44 12.61 -16.12
CA LYS A 347 8.66 12.78 -15.33
C LYS A 347 9.53 11.51 -15.34
N MET A 348 8.90 10.35 -15.15
CA MET A 348 9.58 9.04 -15.21
C MET A 348 10.25 8.83 -16.57
N LEU A 349 9.56 9.05 -17.67
CA LEU A 349 10.09 8.89 -19.03
C LEU A 349 11.27 9.85 -19.30
N LYS A 350 11.17 11.11 -18.88
CA LYS A 350 12.28 12.09 -18.98
C LYS A 350 13.50 11.65 -18.21
N ARG A 351 13.31 11.12 -16.98
CA ARG A 351 14.41 10.63 -16.13
C ARG A 351 15.23 9.52 -16.80
N TYR A 352 14.58 8.67 -17.58
CA TYR A 352 15.24 7.54 -18.27
C TYR A 352 15.52 7.83 -19.75
N ASN A 353 15.38 9.09 -20.21
CA ASN A 353 15.60 9.54 -21.59
C ASN A 353 14.75 8.76 -22.63
N LEU A 354 13.49 8.47 -22.27
CA LEU A 354 12.54 7.74 -23.11
C LEU A 354 11.26 8.56 -23.44
N ASP A 355 11.28 9.85 -23.19
CA ASP A 355 10.15 10.77 -23.47
C ASP A 355 9.88 10.98 -24.98
N LYS A 356 10.87 10.69 -25.83
CA LYS A 356 10.79 10.77 -27.30
C LYS A 356 10.97 9.43 -28.01
N CYS A 357 10.89 8.32 -27.30
CA CYS A 357 11.07 6.98 -27.89
C CYS A 357 9.84 6.49 -28.64
N ASN A 358 10.04 5.54 -29.54
CA ASN A 358 8.94 4.80 -30.16
C ASN A 358 8.14 4.04 -29.12
N THR A 359 6.83 3.98 -29.27
CA THR A 359 5.91 3.31 -28.36
C THR A 359 5.94 1.79 -28.52
N SER A 360 5.46 1.06 -27.50
CA SER A 360 5.17 -0.37 -27.54
C SER A 360 3.67 -0.60 -27.33
N PRO A 361 3.03 -1.52 -28.04
CA PRO A 361 1.59 -1.78 -27.86
C PRO A 361 1.27 -2.56 -26.58
N VAL A 362 2.27 -3.26 -26.01
CA VAL A 362 2.16 -4.04 -24.76
C VAL A 362 3.43 -3.87 -23.92
N PRO A 363 3.34 -3.97 -22.59
CA PRO A 363 4.52 -3.81 -21.72
C PRO A 363 5.48 -5.01 -21.78
N LEU A 364 4.96 -6.23 -21.90
CA LEU A 364 5.69 -7.47 -22.22
C LEU A 364 4.91 -8.26 -23.25
N GLN A 365 5.61 -8.82 -24.22
CA GLN A 365 5.00 -9.63 -25.28
C GLN A 365 4.92 -11.10 -24.85
N LYS A 366 3.98 -11.84 -25.45
CA LYS A 366 3.98 -13.30 -25.37
C LYS A 366 5.30 -13.83 -25.93
N GLY A 367 6.07 -14.57 -25.11
CA GLY A 367 7.38 -15.09 -25.48
C GLY A 367 8.58 -14.27 -24.98
N ASP A 368 8.37 -13.09 -24.40
CA ASP A 368 9.44 -12.40 -23.65
C ASP A 368 9.72 -13.20 -22.36
N LYS A 369 10.69 -14.10 -22.41
CA LYS A 369 11.07 -14.95 -21.28
C LYS A 369 12.24 -14.35 -20.55
N LEU A 370 12.01 -13.92 -19.32
CA LEU A 370 13.05 -13.41 -18.42
C LEU A 370 13.34 -14.46 -17.35
N ASN A 371 14.64 -14.75 -17.15
CA ASN A 371 15.06 -15.77 -16.19
C ASN A 371 16.44 -15.46 -15.59
N GLY A 372 16.81 -16.18 -14.53
CA GLY A 372 18.07 -16.01 -13.81
C GLY A 372 19.32 -16.32 -14.65
N SER A 373 19.21 -17.11 -15.73
CA SER A 373 20.35 -17.40 -16.62
C SER A 373 20.86 -16.18 -17.37
N GLN A 374 20.02 -15.13 -17.48
CA GLN A 374 20.31 -13.85 -18.13
C GLN A 374 20.97 -12.83 -17.17
N CYS A 375 21.16 -13.19 -15.88
CA CYS A 375 21.92 -12.39 -14.93
C CYS A 375 23.41 -12.34 -15.29
N PRO A 376 24.15 -11.27 -14.93
CA PRO A 376 25.58 -11.13 -15.22
C PRO A 376 26.41 -12.28 -14.66
N LYS A 377 27.20 -12.94 -15.53
CA LYS A 377 28.03 -14.10 -15.19
C LYS A 377 29.51 -13.73 -14.95
N ASN A 378 29.95 -12.60 -15.47
CA ASN A 378 31.33 -12.13 -15.38
C ASN A 378 31.39 -10.65 -15.00
N ASP A 379 32.58 -10.15 -14.70
CA ASP A 379 32.80 -8.78 -14.24
C ASP A 379 32.56 -7.73 -15.34
N PHE A 380 32.74 -8.10 -16.59
CA PHE A 380 32.42 -7.23 -17.73
C PHE A 380 30.91 -6.96 -17.81
N GLU A 381 30.09 -7.99 -17.70
CA GLU A 381 28.62 -7.86 -17.70
C GLU A 381 28.15 -7.08 -16.45
N ARG A 382 28.75 -7.32 -15.27
CA ARG A 382 28.45 -6.57 -14.03
C ARG A 382 28.80 -5.09 -14.19
N SER A 383 29.98 -4.79 -14.74
CA SER A 383 30.42 -3.42 -15.01
C SER A 383 29.48 -2.70 -15.98
N LYS A 384 29.02 -3.40 -17.03
CA LYS A 384 28.02 -2.85 -17.98
C LYS A 384 26.70 -2.49 -17.31
N MET A 385 26.29 -3.24 -16.28
CA MET A 385 25.03 -3.03 -15.57
C MET A 385 25.15 -2.06 -14.39
N SER A 386 26.37 -1.81 -13.86
CA SER A 386 26.58 -1.01 -12.64
C SER A 386 26.05 0.42 -12.74
N ASN A 387 26.10 1.03 -13.93
CA ASN A 387 25.64 2.42 -14.16
C ASN A 387 24.16 2.48 -14.61
N ILE A 388 23.50 1.33 -14.71
CA ILE A 388 22.10 1.28 -15.16
C ILE A 388 21.18 1.36 -13.95
N PRO A 389 20.27 2.35 -13.86
CA PRO A 389 19.39 2.55 -12.72
C PRO A 389 18.20 1.57 -12.73
N TYR A 390 18.50 0.25 -12.81
CA TYR A 390 17.47 -0.79 -12.97
C TYR A 390 16.44 -0.79 -11.83
N ALA A 391 16.91 -0.87 -10.58
CA ALA A 391 16.02 -0.93 -9.42
C ALA A 391 15.13 0.33 -9.30
N SER A 392 15.69 1.51 -9.61
CA SER A 392 14.95 2.76 -9.63
C SER A 392 13.86 2.79 -10.72
N ALA A 393 14.16 2.25 -11.91
CA ALA A 393 13.19 2.18 -13.01
C ALA A 393 12.05 1.20 -12.70
N VAL A 394 12.39 0.02 -12.16
CA VAL A 394 11.38 -0.96 -11.72
C VAL A 394 10.53 -0.39 -10.59
N GLY A 395 11.14 0.29 -9.59
CA GLY A 395 10.42 0.96 -8.52
C GLY A 395 9.43 2.02 -9.03
N SER A 396 9.83 2.78 -10.08
CA SER A 396 8.93 3.76 -10.72
C SER A 396 7.74 3.08 -11.43
N LEU A 397 7.96 1.96 -12.10
CA LEU A 397 6.88 1.16 -12.71
C LEU A 397 5.96 0.55 -11.64
N MET A 398 6.53 0.07 -10.52
CA MET A 398 5.75 -0.46 -9.39
C MET A 398 4.84 0.61 -8.78
N TYR A 399 5.33 1.84 -8.64
CA TYR A 399 4.49 2.93 -8.17
C TYR A 399 3.34 3.24 -9.15
N ALA A 400 3.62 3.35 -10.44
CA ALA A 400 2.59 3.58 -11.45
C ALA A 400 1.51 2.49 -11.40
N GLN A 401 1.92 1.22 -11.33
CA GLN A 401 0.98 0.10 -11.30
C GLN A 401 0.13 0.06 -10.02
N VAL A 402 0.70 0.34 -8.85
CA VAL A 402 -0.05 0.29 -7.58
C VAL A 402 -1.10 1.40 -7.51
N CYS A 403 -0.87 2.56 -8.14
CA CYS A 403 -1.78 3.70 -8.04
C CYS A 403 -2.96 3.59 -9.02
N THR A 404 -2.70 3.51 -10.34
CA THR A 404 -3.75 3.62 -11.38
C THR A 404 -3.57 2.70 -12.57
N ARG A 405 -2.50 1.88 -12.63
CA ARG A 405 -2.11 1.13 -13.84
C ARG A 405 -2.05 -0.38 -13.59
N PRO A 406 -3.22 -1.06 -13.39
CA PRO A 406 -3.28 -2.53 -13.25
C PRO A 406 -2.63 -3.27 -14.42
N ASP A 407 -2.68 -2.73 -15.62
CA ASP A 407 -2.10 -3.26 -16.84
C ASP A 407 -0.56 -3.44 -16.79
N LEU A 408 0.12 -2.77 -15.86
CA LEU A 408 1.56 -2.92 -15.62
C LEU A 408 1.90 -3.97 -14.56
N ALA A 409 0.90 -4.52 -13.84
CA ALA A 409 1.15 -5.32 -12.63
C ALA A 409 2.00 -6.57 -12.90
N PHE A 410 1.68 -7.34 -13.92
CA PHE A 410 2.46 -8.51 -14.31
C PHE A 410 3.90 -8.14 -14.68
N THR A 411 4.06 -7.15 -15.53
CA THR A 411 5.37 -6.70 -16.01
C THR A 411 6.25 -6.20 -14.88
N ALA A 412 5.71 -5.36 -13.99
CA ALA A 412 6.44 -4.86 -12.82
C ALA A 412 6.80 -6.02 -11.87
N GLY A 413 5.88 -6.97 -11.67
CA GLY A 413 6.10 -8.17 -10.87
C GLY A 413 7.24 -9.05 -11.41
N VAL A 414 7.26 -9.33 -12.70
CA VAL A 414 8.33 -10.12 -13.35
C VAL A 414 9.67 -9.40 -13.25
N LEU A 415 9.73 -8.11 -13.62
CA LEU A 415 10.98 -7.33 -13.58
C LEU A 415 11.53 -7.18 -12.16
N SER A 416 10.68 -7.12 -11.14
CA SER A 416 11.09 -7.00 -9.75
C SER A 416 11.88 -8.20 -9.22
N ARG A 417 11.72 -9.39 -9.82
CA ARG A 417 12.42 -10.62 -9.42
C ARG A 417 13.95 -10.51 -9.56
N TYR A 418 14.41 -9.64 -10.46
CA TYR A 418 15.82 -9.51 -10.84
C TYR A 418 16.51 -8.25 -10.29
N GLN A 419 15.90 -7.51 -9.34
CA GLN A 419 16.45 -6.24 -8.83
C GLN A 419 17.83 -6.38 -8.17
N SER A 420 18.11 -7.53 -7.54
CA SER A 420 19.39 -7.76 -6.85
C SER A 420 20.57 -8.01 -7.81
N ASN A 421 20.32 -8.57 -9.00
CA ASN A 421 21.35 -8.91 -9.97
C ASN A 421 20.81 -8.85 -11.41
N PRO A 422 20.40 -7.66 -11.92
CA PRO A 422 19.78 -7.53 -13.25
C PRO A 422 20.80 -7.71 -14.36
N GLY A 423 20.41 -8.43 -15.42
CA GLY A 423 21.19 -8.52 -16.66
C GLY A 423 20.65 -7.61 -17.75
N TRP A 424 21.35 -7.56 -18.89
CA TRP A 424 20.97 -6.72 -20.02
C TRP A 424 19.58 -7.02 -20.59
N ALA A 425 19.21 -8.31 -20.64
CA ALA A 425 17.87 -8.72 -21.10
C ALA A 425 16.77 -8.14 -20.18
N HIS A 426 16.99 -8.14 -18.87
CA HIS A 426 16.06 -7.55 -17.90
C HIS A 426 15.92 -6.03 -18.14
N TRP A 427 17.02 -5.32 -18.43
CA TRP A 427 16.97 -3.89 -18.78
C TRP A 427 16.21 -3.64 -20.09
N VAL A 428 16.34 -4.52 -21.08
CA VAL A 428 15.53 -4.44 -22.32
C VAL A 428 14.05 -4.58 -21.99
N GLY A 429 13.68 -5.48 -21.07
CA GLY A 429 12.30 -5.62 -20.57
C GLY A 429 11.79 -4.33 -19.93
N VAL A 430 12.59 -3.68 -19.06
CA VAL A 430 12.24 -2.37 -18.47
C VAL A 430 12.00 -1.32 -19.56
N LYS A 431 12.89 -1.25 -20.58
CA LYS A 431 12.72 -0.29 -21.68
C LYS A 431 11.44 -0.55 -22.48
N LYS A 432 11.04 -1.82 -22.70
CA LYS A 432 9.75 -2.15 -23.34
C LYS A 432 8.57 -1.61 -22.51
N ALA A 433 8.57 -1.86 -21.19
CA ALA A 433 7.54 -1.35 -20.30
C ALA A 433 7.47 0.19 -20.31
N LEU A 434 8.60 0.89 -20.29
CA LEU A 434 8.65 2.35 -20.38
C LEU A 434 8.14 2.87 -21.74
N ARG A 435 8.43 2.17 -22.84
CA ARG A 435 7.90 2.50 -24.18
C ARG A 435 6.38 2.28 -24.27
N TYR A 436 5.85 1.28 -23.58
CA TYR A 436 4.41 1.11 -23.41
C TYR A 436 3.80 2.29 -22.61
N CYS A 437 4.43 2.68 -21.50
CA CYS A 437 4.02 3.86 -20.74
C CYS A 437 4.03 5.14 -21.60
N GLN A 438 4.99 5.32 -22.52
CA GLN A 438 5.03 6.45 -23.43
C GLN A 438 3.81 6.49 -24.35
N GLY A 439 3.39 5.34 -24.89
CA GLY A 439 2.19 5.25 -25.74
C GLY A 439 0.87 5.42 -24.98
N THR A 440 0.87 5.15 -23.68
CA THR A 440 -0.33 5.13 -22.82
C THR A 440 -0.26 6.11 -21.65
N LYS A 441 0.58 7.13 -21.71
CA LYS A 441 0.77 8.11 -20.61
C LYS A 441 -0.48 8.89 -20.25
N HIS A 442 -1.42 9.00 -21.19
CA HIS A 442 -2.70 9.68 -21.03
C HIS A 442 -3.81 8.76 -20.51
N TYR A 443 -3.53 7.46 -20.31
CA TYR A 443 -4.54 6.54 -19.78
C TYR A 443 -4.94 6.93 -18.36
N MET A 444 -6.25 6.82 -18.11
CA MET A 444 -6.90 7.07 -16.83
C MET A 444 -7.65 5.84 -16.38
N LEU A 445 -7.56 5.52 -15.09
CA LEU A 445 -8.43 4.54 -14.46
C LEU A 445 -9.75 5.23 -14.14
N THR A 446 -10.86 4.75 -14.71
CA THR A 446 -12.14 5.44 -14.67
C THR A 446 -13.19 4.67 -13.89
N TYR A 447 -14.08 5.43 -13.24
CA TYR A 447 -15.28 4.95 -12.58
C TYR A 447 -16.48 5.65 -13.17
N LYS A 448 -17.58 4.93 -13.40
CA LYS A 448 -18.80 5.46 -14.00
C LYS A 448 -20.00 5.12 -13.14
N ARG A 449 -20.96 6.05 -13.02
CA ARG A 449 -22.27 5.77 -12.43
C ARG A 449 -22.93 4.59 -13.15
N THR A 450 -23.46 3.64 -12.38
CA THR A 450 -24.13 2.42 -12.86
C THR A 450 -25.49 2.28 -12.17
N ASP A 451 -26.42 1.55 -12.79
CA ASP A 451 -27.70 1.26 -12.18
C ASP A 451 -27.54 0.31 -10.97
N ASN A 452 -26.63 -0.65 -11.09
CA ASN A 452 -26.30 -1.60 -10.04
C ASN A 452 -24.82 -1.44 -9.64
N LEU A 453 -24.57 -1.15 -8.36
CA LEU A 453 -23.21 -1.05 -7.82
C LEU A 453 -22.82 -2.39 -7.21
N GLU A 454 -22.19 -3.23 -8.02
CA GLU A 454 -21.75 -4.57 -7.60
C GLU A 454 -20.23 -4.68 -7.66
N VAL A 455 -19.68 -5.44 -6.71
CA VAL A 455 -18.26 -5.80 -6.72
C VAL A 455 -18.11 -7.11 -7.47
N GLU A 456 -17.32 -7.11 -8.51
CA GLU A 456 -16.96 -8.31 -9.28
C GLU A 456 -15.47 -8.60 -9.14
N CYS A 457 -15.11 -9.86 -9.17
CA CYS A 457 -13.74 -10.34 -9.14
C CYS A 457 -13.46 -11.19 -10.38
N TYR A 458 -12.28 -11.02 -10.94
CA TYR A 458 -11.75 -11.89 -12.00
C TYR A 458 -10.44 -12.48 -11.51
N THR A 459 -10.23 -13.77 -11.72
CA THR A 459 -9.01 -14.47 -11.31
C THR A 459 -8.48 -15.34 -12.44
N ASP A 460 -7.16 -15.40 -12.58
CA ASP A 460 -6.44 -16.19 -13.56
C ASP A 460 -5.13 -16.73 -12.97
N ALA A 461 -4.61 -17.80 -13.51
CA ALA A 461 -3.25 -18.25 -13.26
C ALA A 461 -2.58 -18.76 -14.54
N ASP A 462 -1.31 -18.42 -14.73
CA ASP A 462 -0.49 -19.18 -15.67
C ASP A 462 -0.14 -20.56 -15.08
N PHE A 463 0.31 -21.48 -15.92
CA PHE A 463 0.80 -22.76 -15.44
C PHE A 463 2.31 -22.88 -15.65
N ALA A 464 3.07 -22.97 -14.53
CA ALA A 464 4.53 -23.15 -14.53
C ALA A 464 5.29 -22.10 -15.37
N GLY A 465 4.78 -20.85 -15.39
CA GLY A 465 5.31 -19.78 -16.26
C GLY A 465 6.65 -19.21 -15.83
N ASP A 466 7.04 -19.36 -14.56
CA ASP A 466 8.39 -18.97 -14.11
C ASP A 466 9.41 -20.02 -14.57
N GLU A 467 10.39 -19.60 -15.37
CA GLU A 467 11.40 -20.52 -15.91
C GLU A 467 12.44 -20.96 -14.86
N ASP A 468 12.62 -20.18 -13.79
CA ASP A 468 13.64 -20.44 -12.77
C ASP A 468 13.20 -21.52 -11.77
N ASP A 469 11.94 -21.51 -11.32
CA ASP A 469 11.44 -22.43 -10.30
C ASP A 469 10.12 -23.14 -10.66
N ARG A 470 9.64 -22.96 -11.89
CA ARG A 470 8.40 -23.57 -12.43
C ARG A 470 7.15 -23.26 -11.62
N LYS A 471 7.16 -22.17 -10.88
CA LYS A 471 5.98 -21.68 -10.18
C LYS A 471 5.07 -20.91 -11.12
N SER A 472 3.78 -20.99 -10.81
CA SER A 472 2.74 -20.24 -11.51
C SER A 472 2.64 -18.81 -10.96
N THR A 473 2.09 -17.90 -11.75
CA THR A 473 1.71 -16.55 -11.34
C THR A 473 0.20 -16.50 -11.16
N SER A 474 -0.27 -16.09 -9.99
CA SER A 474 -1.68 -15.75 -9.75
C SER A 474 -1.95 -14.30 -10.10
N GLY A 475 -3.08 -14.04 -10.72
CA GLY A 475 -3.61 -12.71 -10.98
C GLY A 475 -5.06 -12.59 -10.55
N TYR A 476 -5.41 -11.50 -9.85
CA TYR A 476 -6.80 -11.15 -9.61
C TYR A 476 -7.03 -9.65 -9.77
N ILE A 477 -8.25 -9.30 -10.10
CA ILE A 477 -8.71 -7.91 -10.20
C ILE A 477 -10.16 -7.81 -9.72
N TYR A 478 -10.41 -6.84 -8.85
CA TYR A 478 -11.75 -6.45 -8.38
C TYR A 478 -12.19 -5.18 -9.06
N THR A 479 -13.43 -5.14 -9.50
CA THR A 479 -14.04 -3.98 -10.13
C THR A 479 -15.23 -3.46 -9.31
N LEU A 480 -15.46 -2.15 -9.36
CA LEU A 480 -16.62 -1.45 -8.80
C LEU A 480 -16.89 -0.23 -9.68
N ALA A 481 -18.15 0.08 -9.96
CA ALA A 481 -18.51 1.19 -10.83
C ALA A 481 -17.75 1.15 -12.18
N ARG A 482 -17.61 -0.04 -12.78
CA ARG A 482 -16.93 -0.35 -14.05
C ARG A 482 -15.42 -0.09 -14.07
N GLY A 483 -14.77 0.16 -12.94
CA GLY A 483 -13.33 0.38 -12.84
C GLY A 483 -12.66 -0.52 -11.83
N ALA A 484 -11.38 -0.82 -12.05
CA ALA A 484 -10.59 -1.61 -11.11
C ALA A 484 -10.39 -0.88 -9.78
N ILE A 485 -10.70 -1.54 -8.67
CA ILE A 485 -10.52 -1.01 -7.31
C ILE A 485 -9.36 -1.68 -6.57
N SER A 486 -9.10 -2.95 -6.86
CA SER A 486 -8.01 -3.72 -6.27
C SER A 486 -7.51 -4.76 -7.26
N TRP A 487 -6.20 -5.01 -7.29
CA TRP A 487 -5.56 -6.01 -8.17
C TRP A 487 -4.24 -6.48 -7.63
N ARG A 488 -3.85 -7.66 -8.06
CA ARG A 488 -2.56 -8.25 -7.75
C ARG A 488 -2.07 -9.13 -8.89
N SER A 489 -0.77 -9.11 -9.12
CA SER A 489 -0.03 -10.11 -9.88
C SER A 489 1.11 -10.61 -9.01
N GLY A 490 1.17 -11.91 -8.75
CA GLY A 490 2.16 -12.46 -7.84
C GLY A 490 2.52 -13.91 -8.12
N LYS A 491 3.80 -14.24 -7.97
CA LYS A 491 4.28 -15.64 -8.06
C LYS A 491 3.70 -16.45 -6.91
N GLN A 492 3.15 -17.63 -7.20
CA GLN A 492 2.57 -18.53 -6.21
C GLN A 492 3.63 -19.05 -5.24
N GLY A 493 3.26 -19.21 -3.97
CA GLY A 493 4.15 -19.76 -2.95
C GLY A 493 4.41 -21.26 -3.12
N VAL A 494 3.54 -21.96 -3.86
CA VAL A 494 3.61 -23.40 -4.12
C VAL A 494 3.78 -23.67 -5.60
N THR A 495 4.35 -24.83 -5.96
CA THR A 495 4.39 -25.29 -7.35
C THR A 495 3.14 -26.11 -7.61
N ALA A 496 2.31 -25.66 -8.55
CA ALA A 496 1.08 -26.35 -8.95
C ALA A 496 1.41 -27.58 -9.81
N ALA A 497 0.74 -28.69 -9.56
CA ALA A 497 0.91 -29.94 -10.31
C ALA A 497 0.02 -29.98 -11.58
N SER A 498 -0.94 -29.06 -11.71
CA SER A 498 -1.84 -28.96 -12.86
C SER A 498 -2.35 -27.54 -13.06
N THR A 499 -2.88 -27.24 -14.24
CA THR A 499 -3.55 -25.96 -14.52
C THR A 499 -4.70 -25.69 -13.55
N MET A 500 -5.55 -26.70 -13.30
CA MET A 500 -6.66 -26.60 -12.34
C MET A 500 -6.16 -26.20 -10.93
N GLN A 501 -5.03 -26.76 -10.50
CA GLN A 501 -4.45 -26.42 -9.20
C GLN A 501 -3.89 -25.00 -9.18
N ALA A 502 -3.23 -24.55 -10.23
CA ALA A 502 -2.75 -23.16 -10.35
C ALA A 502 -3.91 -22.17 -10.26
N GLU A 503 -4.99 -22.41 -11.01
CA GLU A 503 -6.20 -21.58 -11.00
C GLU A 503 -6.87 -21.56 -9.61
N PHE A 504 -6.92 -22.71 -8.97
CA PHE A 504 -7.48 -22.80 -7.64
C PHE A 504 -6.67 -22.01 -6.61
N VAL A 505 -5.34 -22.03 -6.69
CA VAL A 505 -4.46 -21.19 -5.85
C VAL A 505 -4.72 -19.71 -6.12
N SER A 506 -5.01 -19.32 -7.38
CA SER A 506 -5.38 -17.96 -7.71
C SER A 506 -6.72 -17.55 -7.07
N CYS A 507 -7.73 -18.42 -7.10
CA CYS A 507 -8.99 -18.18 -6.39
C CYS A 507 -8.77 -18.00 -4.87
N TYR A 508 -7.86 -18.78 -4.27
CA TYR A 508 -7.51 -18.63 -2.87
C TYR A 508 -6.83 -17.29 -2.59
N ASP A 509 -5.86 -16.88 -3.43
CA ASP A 509 -5.15 -15.61 -3.28
C ASP A 509 -6.13 -14.42 -3.39
N ALA A 510 -7.15 -14.52 -4.24
CA ALA A 510 -8.21 -13.53 -4.37
C ALA A 510 -9.16 -13.50 -3.15
N THR A 511 -9.46 -14.66 -2.54
CA THR A 511 -10.45 -14.77 -1.45
C THR A 511 -10.14 -13.85 -0.26
N GLY A 512 -8.87 -13.65 0.09
CA GLY A 512 -8.47 -12.73 1.16
C GLY A 512 -8.96 -11.30 0.91
N GLN A 513 -8.84 -10.82 -0.33
CA GLN A 513 -9.29 -9.50 -0.72
C GLN A 513 -10.83 -9.40 -0.78
N ALA A 514 -11.53 -10.48 -1.15
CA ALA A 514 -12.99 -10.53 -1.07
C ALA A 514 -13.50 -10.32 0.36
N VAL A 515 -12.89 -11.00 1.34
CA VAL A 515 -13.23 -10.84 2.76
C VAL A 515 -12.96 -9.40 3.22
N TRP A 516 -11.82 -8.82 2.80
CA TRP A 516 -11.49 -7.44 3.12
C TRP A 516 -12.57 -6.47 2.58
N LEU A 517 -12.95 -6.58 1.31
CA LEU A 517 -13.98 -5.74 0.68
C LEU A 517 -15.36 -5.92 1.34
N LYS A 518 -15.72 -7.17 1.70
CA LYS A 518 -16.96 -7.50 2.42
C LYS A 518 -17.05 -6.85 3.80
N ASN A 519 -15.94 -6.58 4.44
CA ASN A 519 -15.89 -5.88 5.72
C ASN A 519 -15.76 -4.36 5.55
N PHE A 520 -14.97 -3.91 4.56
CA PHE A 520 -14.67 -2.51 4.33
C PHE A 520 -15.88 -1.71 3.81
N ILE A 521 -16.53 -2.19 2.74
CA ILE A 521 -17.58 -1.42 2.06
C ILE A 521 -18.83 -1.22 2.92
N PRO A 522 -19.38 -2.23 3.64
CA PRO A 522 -20.54 -2.02 4.52
C PRO A 522 -20.28 -1.02 5.64
N ALA A 523 -19.04 -0.98 6.16
CA ALA A 523 -18.66 -0.01 7.18
C ALA A 523 -18.73 1.45 6.67
N LEU A 524 -18.71 1.68 5.35
CA LEU A 524 -18.96 2.99 4.73
C LEU A 524 -20.45 3.38 4.70
N ARG A 525 -21.37 2.46 4.99
CA ARG A 525 -22.83 2.67 5.13
C ARG A 525 -23.51 3.25 3.89
N LEU A 526 -23.00 2.93 2.69
CA LEU A 526 -23.51 3.46 1.41
C LEU A 526 -24.04 2.40 0.46
N VAL A 527 -23.71 1.12 0.67
CA VAL A 527 -23.91 0.11 -0.36
C VAL A 527 -24.58 -1.13 0.23
N ASP A 528 -25.88 -1.28 -0.03
CA ASP A 528 -26.64 -2.47 0.40
C ASP A 528 -26.35 -3.71 -0.49
N SER A 529 -25.99 -3.50 -1.76
CA SER A 529 -25.70 -4.59 -2.71
C SER A 529 -24.50 -5.46 -2.31
N ILE A 530 -23.61 -4.96 -1.46
CA ILE A 530 -22.47 -5.74 -0.93
C ILE A 530 -22.93 -6.85 0.04
N SER A 531 -24.18 -6.84 0.51
CA SER A 531 -24.76 -7.97 1.25
C SER A 531 -24.82 -9.24 0.39
N ARG A 532 -24.93 -9.09 -0.95
CA ARG A 532 -24.88 -10.21 -1.89
C ARG A 532 -23.48 -10.80 -1.96
N PRO A 533 -23.31 -12.10 -2.29
CA PRO A 533 -21.98 -12.69 -2.55
C PRO A 533 -21.22 -11.90 -3.62
N ILE A 534 -19.91 -11.71 -3.42
CA ILE A 534 -19.07 -11.19 -4.50
C ILE A 534 -18.93 -12.27 -5.57
N THR A 535 -19.29 -11.95 -6.81
CA THR A 535 -19.09 -12.87 -7.93
C THR A 535 -17.61 -12.91 -8.30
N MET A 536 -17.02 -14.11 -8.25
CA MET A 536 -15.63 -14.38 -8.65
C MET A 536 -15.61 -15.21 -9.91
N TYR A 537 -15.11 -14.64 -11.00
CA TYR A 537 -14.99 -15.29 -12.30
C TYR A 537 -13.63 -15.99 -12.43
N CYS A 538 -13.65 -17.26 -12.87
CA CYS A 538 -12.48 -18.07 -13.19
C CYS A 538 -12.74 -18.77 -14.53
N ASP A 539 -11.75 -18.83 -15.42
CA ASP A 539 -11.92 -19.44 -16.73
C ASP A 539 -11.61 -20.95 -16.78
N ASN A 540 -11.21 -21.53 -15.65
CA ASN A 540 -11.00 -22.96 -15.52
C ASN A 540 -12.21 -23.66 -14.92
N GLN A 541 -13.01 -24.31 -15.77
CA GLN A 541 -14.23 -24.99 -15.36
C GLN A 541 -13.99 -26.06 -14.28
N SER A 542 -12.84 -26.76 -14.33
CA SER A 542 -12.48 -27.77 -13.33
C SER A 542 -12.20 -27.14 -11.97
N ALA A 543 -11.55 -25.97 -11.93
CA ALA A 543 -11.33 -25.23 -10.70
C ALA A 543 -12.64 -24.70 -10.11
N VAL A 544 -13.54 -24.15 -10.93
CA VAL A 544 -14.89 -23.70 -10.53
C VAL A 544 -15.68 -24.87 -9.92
N PHE A 545 -15.71 -26.01 -10.63
CA PHE A 545 -16.40 -27.22 -10.14
C PHE A 545 -15.81 -27.68 -8.80
N PHE A 546 -14.50 -27.66 -8.66
CA PHE A 546 -13.81 -28.07 -7.44
C PHE A 546 -14.12 -27.16 -6.26
N CYS A 547 -14.23 -25.84 -6.49
CA CYS A 547 -14.62 -24.87 -5.46
C CYS A 547 -16.08 -25.06 -4.99
N ALA A 548 -16.97 -25.46 -5.89
CA ALA A 548 -18.40 -25.64 -5.60
C ALA A 548 -18.73 -26.95 -4.86
N ASN A 549 -17.89 -27.98 -4.97
CA ASN A 549 -18.19 -29.31 -4.44
C ASN A 549 -17.38 -29.65 -3.19
N ASP A 550 -18.03 -30.32 -2.22
CA ASP A 550 -17.45 -30.69 -0.92
C ASP A 550 -16.54 -31.95 -0.97
N LYS A 551 -16.53 -32.70 -2.08
CA LYS A 551 -15.73 -33.90 -2.18
C LYS A 551 -14.22 -33.57 -2.19
N LEU A 552 -13.53 -33.97 -1.12
CA LEU A 552 -12.07 -33.90 -1.01
C LEU A 552 -11.45 -35.13 -1.69
N SER A 553 -10.56 -34.91 -2.65
CA SER A 553 -9.71 -35.99 -3.16
C SER A 553 -8.49 -36.15 -2.25
N GLY A 554 -8.16 -37.39 -1.83
CA GLY A 554 -7.12 -37.67 -0.84
C GLY A 554 -5.66 -37.36 -1.24
N ALA A 555 -5.43 -36.62 -2.33
CA ALA A 555 -4.11 -36.52 -2.95
C ALA A 555 -3.24 -35.33 -2.47
N SER A 556 -3.71 -34.42 -1.57
CA SER A 556 -2.89 -33.27 -1.23
C SER A 556 -3.16 -32.65 0.15
N LYS A 557 -2.62 -33.25 1.21
CA LYS A 557 -2.75 -32.75 2.58
C LYS A 557 -2.25 -31.31 2.80
N HIS A 558 -1.26 -30.84 2.05
CA HIS A 558 -0.71 -29.47 2.18
C HIS A 558 -1.54 -28.39 1.46
N ILE A 559 -2.36 -28.79 0.52
CA ILE A 559 -3.26 -27.92 -0.23
C ILE A 559 -4.64 -27.84 0.46
N ASP A 560 -4.99 -28.80 1.26
CA ASP A 560 -6.31 -28.97 1.86
C ASP A 560 -6.80 -27.77 2.70
N LEU A 561 -5.94 -27.13 3.48
CA LEU A 561 -6.30 -25.95 4.28
C LEU A 561 -6.70 -24.75 3.41
N LYS A 562 -5.96 -24.49 2.33
CA LYS A 562 -6.28 -23.43 1.36
C LYS A 562 -7.58 -23.74 0.62
N TYR A 563 -7.79 -24.99 0.25
CA TYR A 563 -9.04 -25.46 -0.38
C TYR A 563 -10.24 -25.23 0.54
N ARG A 564 -10.10 -25.50 1.81
CA ARG A 564 -11.18 -25.33 2.78
C ARG A 564 -11.63 -23.87 2.88
N VAL A 565 -10.70 -22.93 2.97
CA VAL A 565 -11.04 -21.49 3.07
C VAL A 565 -11.89 -21.01 1.90
N VAL A 566 -11.54 -21.37 0.65
CA VAL A 566 -12.33 -20.96 -0.53
C VAL A 566 -13.73 -21.56 -0.48
N LYS A 567 -13.83 -22.86 -0.15
CA LYS A 567 -15.10 -23.57 -0.03
C LYS A 567 -15.98 -23.00 1.09
N ASP A 568 -15.37 -22.72 2.24
CA ASP A 568 -16.08 -22.14 3.37
C ASP A 568 -16.65 -20.75 3.00
N ARG A 569 -15.89 -19.91 2.29
CA ARG A 569 -16.34 -18.60 1.82
C ARG A 569 -17.41 -18.66 0.71
N ASN A 570 -17.39 -19.70 -0.09
CA ASN A 570 -18.46 -19.96 -1.05
C ASN A 570 -19.75 -20.45 -0.34
N ARG A 571 -19.61 -21.26 0.72
CA ARG A 571 -20.73 -21.77 1.52
C ARG A 571 -21.38 -20.69 2.40
N ASP A 572 -20.60 -19.81 3.01
CA ASP A 572 -21.10 -18.70 3.85
C ASP A 572 -21.61 -17.50 3.03
N ASN A 573 -21.72 -17.64 1.70
CA ASN A 573 -22.14 -16.58 0.77
C ASN A 573 -21.27 -15.31 0.80
N THR A 574 -20.00 -15.41 1.24
CA THR A 574 -19.06 -14.31 1.08
C THR A 574 -18.73 -14.08 -0.40
N LEU A 575 -18.55 -15.17 -1.15
CA LEU A 575 -18.29 -15.13 -2.59
C LEU A 575 -19.07 -16.23 -3.32
N LYS A 576 -19.22 -16.06 -4.63
CA LYS A 576 -19.80 -17.06 -5.54
C LYS A 576 -18.89 -17.21 -6.74
N ILE A 577 -18.31 -18.42 -6.91
CA ILE A 577 -17.39 -18.66 -8.01
C ILE A 577 -18.18 -19.10 -9.24
N GLN A 578 -17.87 -18.46 -10.39
CA GLN A 578 -18.56 -18.71 -11.67
C GLN A 578 -17.53 -18.87 -12.79
N HIS A 579 -17.88 -19.66 -13.79
CA HIS A 579 -17.08 -19.81 -14.99
C HIS A 579 -17.27 -18.61 -15.93
N ILE A 580 -16.14 -18.15 -16.50
CA ILE A 580 -16.14 -17.15 -17.58
C ILE A 580 -15.29 -17.67 -18.75
N SER A 581 -15.55 -17.17 -19.94
CA SER A 581 -14.69 -17.46 -21.09
C SER A 581 -13.32 -16.79 -20.93
N THR A 582 -12.22 -17.48 -21.27
CA THR A 582 -10.85 -16.91 -21.26
C THR A 582 -10.75 -15.58 -22.05
N LYS A 583 -11.52 -15.44 -23.14
CA LYS A 583 -11.53 -14.20 -23.93
C LYS A 583 -12.15 -12.99 -23.19
N GLU A 584 -12.85 -13.23 -22.11
CA GLU A 584 -13.55 -12.22 -21.29
C GLU A 584 -12.91 -12.05 -19.91
N ASN A 585 -11.97 -12.92 -19.53
CA ASN A 585 -11.28 -12.85 -18.26
C ASN A 585 -10.28 -11.69 -18.24
N ILE A 586 -10.68 -10.57 -17.64
CA ILE A 586 -9.81 -9.37 -17.55
C ILE A 586 -8.61 -9.55 -16.63
N ALA A 587 -8.49 -10.67 -15.89
CA ALA A 587 -7.31 -10.99 -15.09
C ALA A 587 -6.14 -11.58 -15.92
N ASP A 588 -6.37 -12.04 -17.14
CA ASP A 588 -5.34 -12.60 -18.04
C ASP A 588 -4.05 -11.75 -18.15
N PRO A 589 -4.13 -10.41 -18.33
CA PRO A 589 -2.93 -9.57 -18.41
C PRO A 589 -2.10 -9.52 -17.11
N LEU A 590 -2.65 -10.00 -16.00
CA LEU A 590 -1.98 -10.02 -14.69
C LEU A 590 -1.13 -11.28 -14.48
N THR A 591 -1.20 -12.26 -15.39
CA THR A 591 -0.52 -13.55 -15.25
C THR A 591 0.42 -13.87 -16.41
N LYS A 592 0.15 -13.33 -17.61
CA LYS A 592 0.89 -13.67 -18.82
C LYS A 592 0.97 -12.52 -19.83
N GLY A 593 1.97 -12.57 -20.71
CA GLY A 593 2.05 -11.69 -21.89
C GLY A 593 1.01 -12.09 -22.94
N LEU A 594 0.27 -11.11 -23.45
CA LEU A 594 -0.82 -11.31 -24.41
C LEU A 594 -0.53 -10.64 -25.76
N PRO A 595 -1.19 -11.11 -26.85
CA PRO A 595 -1.21 -10.37 -28.11
C PRO A 595 -1.83 -8.98 -27.94
N PRO A 596 -1.37 -7.97 -28.70
CA PRO A 596 -1.76 -6.56 -28.49
C PRO A 596 -3.27 -6.31 -28.49
N ILE A 597 -4.01 -6.90 -29.42
CA ILE A 597 -5.47 -6.69 -29.55
C ILE A 597 -6.20 -7.22 -28.31
N LEU A 598 -5.86 -8.43 -27.85
CA LEU A 598 -6.49 -9.05 -26.69
C LEU A 598 -6.11 -8.29 -25.40
N PHE A 599 -4.82 -7.93 -25.27
CA PHE A 599 -4.34 -7.13 -24.15
C PHE A 599 -5.11 -5.82 -24.03
N GLN A 600 -5.26 -5.08 -25.15
CA GLN A 600 -5.99 -3.82 -25.15
C GLN A 600 -7.48 -3.99 -24.79
N LYS A 601 -8.14 -5.07 -25.26
CA LYS A 601 -9.51 -5.39 -24.86
C LYS A 601 -9.63 -5.54 -23.34
N HIS A 602 -8.71 -6.28 -22.71
CA HIS A 602 -8.74 -6.47 -21.25
C HIS A 602 -8.39 -5.17 -20.50
N VAL A 603 -7.46 -4.37 -21.00
CA VAL A 603 -7.11 -3.05 -20.41
C VAL A 603 -8.34 -2.15 -20.36
N LEU A 604 -9.14 -2.13 -21.43
CA LEU A 604 -10.42 -1.41 -21.45
C LEU A 604 -11.41 -2.00 -20.41
N GLY A 605 -11.49 -3.32 -20.30
CA GLY A 605 -12.31 -4.01 -19.29
C GLY A 605 -11.91 -3.70 -17.84
N MET A 606 -10.65 -3.36 -17.58
CA MET A 606 -10.18 -2.89 -16.28
C MET A 606 -10.63 -1.44 -15.95
N GLY A 607 -11.26 -0.74 -16.89
CA GLY A 607 -11.63 0.68 -16.77
C GLY A 607 -10.52 1.65 -17.15
N LEU A 608 -9.46 1.22 -17.84
CA LEU A 608 -8.39 2.07 -18.34
C LEU A 608 -8.72 2.60 -19.74
N VAL A 609 -8.83 3.92 -19.88
CA VAL A 609 -9.19 4.59 -21.13
C VAL A 609 -8.24 5.75 -21.44
N GLY A 610 -8.13 6.10 -22.71
CA GLY A 610 -7.30 7.22 -23.20
C GLY A 610 -7.94 8.60 -23.03
N SER A 611 -9.27 8.67 -23.00
CA SER A 611 -10.05 9.89 -22.73
C SER A 611 -11.36 9.54 -22.03
N LEU A 612 -11.97 10.50 -21.35
CA LEU A 612 -13.28 10.28 -20.70
C LEU A 612 -14.38 9.98 -21.72
N ASP A 613 -14.29 10.51 -22.93
CA ASP A 613 -15.27 10.26 -24.00
C ASP A 613 -15.35 8.78 -24.40
N GLN A 614 -14.25 8.04 -24.30
CA GLN A 614 -14.23 6.58 -24.59
C GLN A 614 -15.07 5.77 -23.62
N VAL A 615 -15.26 6.24 -22.38
CA VAL A 615 -16.12 5.59 -21.38
C VAL A 615 -17.59 5.60 -21.81
N LEU A 616 -17.99 6.57 -22.63
CA LEU A 616 -19.36 6.75 -23.09
C LEU A 616 -19.75 5.75 -24.18
N VAL A 617 -18.78 5.37 -25.01
CA VAL A 617 -18.98 4.44 -26.14
C VAL A 617 -19.10 2.98 -25.68
N GLN A 618 -18.59 2.64 -24.50
CA GLN A 618 -18.63 1.28 -23.93
C GLN A 618 -19.97 0.93 -23.23
N GLY A 619 -20.94 1.78 -23.28
CA GLY A 619 -22.23 1.67 -22.58
C GLY A 619 -23.34 0.93 -23.34
N HIS A 620 -23.03 0.21 -24.41
CA HIS A 620 -24.01 -0.61 -25.17
C HIS A 620 -23.65 -2.08 -25.17
#